data_ed2e47f3562bc837755ad04657a874b7
#
_entry.id   ed2e47f3562bc837755ad04657a874b7
#
_cell.length_a   1.000
_cell.length_b   1.000
_cell.length_c   1.000
_cell.angle_alpha   90.00
_cell.angle_beta   90.00
_cell.angle_gamma   90.00
#
_symmetry.space_group_name_H-M   'P 1'
#
loop_
_entity.id
_entity.type
_entity.pdbx_description
1 polymer ?
#
loop_
_entity_poly.entity_id
_entity_poly.type
_entity_poly.pdbx_seq_one_letter_code
_entity_poly.pdbx_strand_id
1 'polypeptide(L)'
;MKPKKITALAASFAMVFTLFAFTTFKNGSIKGSVSPSASATAAYVVSGMDTMRTNIRNGGFEIGEVKPGTYKLVIEAIAPYKNFEKEGVVVNEKKATDVGEISLQQ
;
A
#
# COMPACT_ATOMS: atom_id res chain seq x y z
N MET A 1 29.86 39.74 16.97
CA MET A 1 29.99 39.73 15.51
C MET A 1 30.27 38.39 14.96
N LYS A 2 31.34 37.79 15.38
CA LYS A 2 31.70 36.47 14.90
C LYS A 2 30.66 35.39 15.23
N PRO A 3 30.07 35.43 16.43
CA PRO A 3 29.05 34.45 16.76
C PRO A 3 27.87 34.44 15.81
N LYS A 4 27.55 35.60 15.24
CA LYS A 4 26.43 35.68 14.32
C LYS A 4 26.66 34.87 13.07
N LYS A 5 27.86 34.86 12.58
CA LYS A 5 28.18 34.09 11.36
C LYS A 5 28.04 32.60 11.60
N ILE A 6 28.47 32.15 12.74
CA ILE A 6 28.39 30.75 13.11
C ILE A 6 26.96 30.32 13.22
N THR A 7 26.11 31.14 13.81
CA THR A 7 24.70 30.85 13.93
C THR A 7 24.04 30.70 12.58
N ALA A 8 24.40 31.55 11.64
CA ALA A 8 23.81 31.48 10.30
C ALA A 8 24.16 30.17 9.61
N LEU A 9 25.38 29.71 9.78
CA LEU A 9 25.80 28.47 9.19
C LEU A 9 25.02 27.27 9.74
N ALA A 10 24.82 27.29 11.04
CA ALA A 10 24.09 26.23 11.70
C ALA A 10 22.64 26.16 11.19
N ALA A 11 22.03 27.31 11.04
CA ALA A 11 20.64 27.36 10.52
C ALA A 11 20.57 26.82 9.12
N SER A 12 21.54 27.15 8.30
CA SER A 12 21.58 26.67 6.94
C SER A 12 21.67 25.14 6.87
N PHE A 13 22.49 24.60 7.72
CA PHE A 13 22.68 23.16 7.76
C PHE A 13 21.39 22.44 8.16
N ALA A 14 20.69 22.98 9.12
CA ALA A 14 19.42 22.39 9.56
C ALA A 14 18.40 22.40 8.44
N MET A 15 18.38 23.44 7.64
CA MET A 15 17.45 23.55 6.54
C MET A 15 17.71 22.47 5.48
N VAL A 16 18.96 22.20 5.19
CA VAL A 16 19.31 21.17 4.23
C VAL A 16 18.83 19.81 4.69
N PHE A 17 18.96 19.54 5.98
CA PHE A 17 18.51 18.29 6.54
C PHE A 17 17.00 18.13 6.42
N THR A 18 16.26 19.20 6.62
CA THR A 18 14.81 19.18 6.49
C THR A 18 14.38 18.85 5.07
N LEU A 19 15.06 19.42 4.09
CA LEU A 19 14.75 19.15 2.71
C LEU A 19 14.95 17.68 2.36
N PHE A 20 15.94 17.07 2.93
CA PHE A 20 16.21 15.67 2.69
C PHE A 20 15.03 14.81 3.13
N ALA A 21 14.37 15.19 4.20
CA ALA A 21 13.25 14.44 4.72
C ALA A 21 12.04 14.44 3.76
N PHE A 22 11.92 15.43 2.89
CA PHE A 22 10.82 15.52 1.97
C PHE A 22 10.95 14.60 0.76
N THR A 23 12.07 13.90 0.65
CA THR A 23 12.25 13.01 -0.49
C THR A 23 11.65 11.63 -0.27
N THR A 24 11.06 11.37 0.90
CA THR A 24 10.44 10.08 1.17
C THR A 24 9.19 9.90 0.32
N PHE A 25 8.92 8.64 -0.01
CA PHE A 25 7.77 8.30 -0.83
C PHE A 25 6.46 8.47 -0.08
N LYS A 26 5.41 8.77 -0.85
CA LYS A 26 4.06 8.80 -0.34
C LYS A 26 3.37 7.51 -0.75
N ASN A 27 3.03 6.69 0.21
CA ASN A 27 2.41 5.41 -0.08
C ASN A 27 0.93 5.56 -0.38
N GLY A 28 0.41 4.60 -1.15
CA GLY A 28 -1.02 4.51 -1.41
C GLY A 28 -1.61 3.33 -0.67
N SER A 29 -2.78 2.89 -1.10
CA SER A 29 -3.44 1.74 -0.51
C SER A 29 -4.28 1.02 -1.56
N ILE A 30 -4.68 -0.21 -1.23
CA ILE A 30 -5.56 -1.01 -2.08
C ILE A 30 -6.71 -1.48 -1.22
N LYS A 31 -7.94 -1.31 -1.69
CA LYS A 31 -9.11 -1.76 -0.96
C LYS A 31 -10.09 -2.45 -1.89
N GLY A 32 -10.95 -3.26 -1.30
CA GLY A 32 -11.96 -3.96 -2.04
C GLY A 32 -12.80 -4.83 -1.15
N SER A 33 -13.67 -5.62 -1.77
CA SER A 33 -14.52 -6.54 -1.04
C SER A 33 -14.62 -7.86 -1.78
N VAL A 34 -15.04 -8.90 -1.05
CA VAL A 34 -15.14 -10.25 -1.58
C VAL A 34 -16.54 -10.76 -1.30
N SER A 35 -17.12 -11.45 -2.26
CA SER A 35 -18.43 -12.04 -2.12
C SER A 35 -18.34 -13.54 -2.45
N PRO A 36 -18.92 -14.43 -1.65
CA PRO A 36 -19.58 -14.19 -0.35
C PRO A 36 -18.61 -13.70 0.72
N SER A 37 -19.12 -12.96 1.70
CA SER A 37 -18.25 -12.30 2.68
C SER A 37 -17.41 -13.26 3.51
N ALA A 38 -17.84 -14.50 3.67
CA ALA A 38 -17.09 -15.46 4.47
C ALA A 38 -16.28 -16.45 3.63
N SER A 39 -16.09 -16.15 2.34
CA SER A 39 -15.46 -17.10 1.42
C SER A 39 -13.93 -16.95 1.32
N ALA A 40 -13.36 -15.98 2.00
CA ALA A 40 -11.91 -15.75 1.91
C ALA A 40 -11.35 -15.30 3.25
N THR A 41 -10.05 -15.55 3.43
CA THR A 41 -9.37 -15.25 4.68
C THR A 41 -8.43 -14.07 4.58
N ALA A 42 -7.79 -13.89 3.43
CA ALA A 42 -6.75 -12.88 3.30
C ALA A 42 -6.60 -12.40 1.87
N ALA A 43 -6.03 -11.22 1.75
CA ALA A 43 -5.67 -10.65 0.46
C ALA A 43 -4.22 -10.23 0.52
N TYR A 44 -3.49 -10.43 -0.58
CA TYR A 44 -2.12 -9.93 -0.62
C TYR A 44 -1.78 -9.47 -2.04
N VAL A 45 -0.79 -8.59 -2.11
CA VAL A 45 -0.30 -8.07 -3.38
C VAL A 45 1.18 -8.36 -3.49
N VAL A 46 1.60 -8.65 -4.71
CA VAL A 46 2.98 -9.03 -5.00
C VAL A 46 3.51 -8.18 -6.14
N SER A 47 4.73 -7.69 -5.96
CA SER A 47 5.44 -6.99 -7.02
C SER A 47 6.92 -7.34 -6.90
N GLY A 48 7.43 -8.14 -7.84
CA GLY A 48 8.79 -8.62 -7.75
C GLY A 48 9.01 -9.41 -6.48
N MET A 49 9.84 -8.89 -5.58
CA MET A 49 10.14 -9.55 -4.32
C MET A 49 9.32 -9.03 -3.15
N ASP A 50 8.53 -7.99 -3.39
CA ASP A 50 7.73 -7.39 -2.34
C ASP A 50 6.35 -8.03 -2.26
N THR A 51 5.94 -8.36 -1.04
CA THR A 51 4.63 -8.93 -0.77
C THR A 51 4.02 -8.22 0.42
N MET A 52 2.77 -7.79 0.30
CA MET A 52 2.04 -7.18 1.39
C MET A 52 0.71 -7.88 1.56
N ARG A 53 0.35 -8.17 2.79
CA ARG A 53 -0.79 -9.02 3.10
C ARG A 53 -1.68 -8.37 4.15
N THR A 54 -2.97 -8.62 4.06
CA THR A 54 -3.93 -8.21 5.08
C THR A 54 -5.00 -9.28 5.25
N ASN A 55 -5.63 -9.29 6.41
CA ASN A 55 -6.76 -10.20 6.64
C ASN A 55 -8.02 -9.60 6.06
N ILE A 56 -8.93 -10.49 5.62
CA ILE A 56 -10.24 -10.06 5.13
C ILE A 56 -11.23 -10.20 6.28
N ARG A 57 -11.96 -9.12 6.54
CA ARG A 57 -12.94 -9.08 7.62
C ARG A 57 -14.30 -8.70 7.06
N ASN A 58 -15.29 -9.54 7.32
CA ASN A 58 -16.65 -9.31 6.81
C ASN A 58 -16.67 -9.07 5.31
N GLY A 59 -15.78 -9.74 4.59
CA GLY A 59 -15.67 -9.61 3.15
C GLY A 59 -14.90 -8.39 2.67
N GLY A 60 -14.49 -7.50 3.56
CA GLY A 60 -13.76 -6.31 3.17
C GLY A 60 -12.28 -6.40 3.48
N PHE A 61 -11.47 -5.69 2.70
CA PHE A 61 -10.05 -5.63 2.95
C PHE A 61 -9.46 -4.29 2.54
N GLU A 62 -8.37 -3.94 3.20
CA GLU A 62 -7.59 -2.77 2.85
C GLU A 62 -6.14 -3.04 3.14
N ILE A 63 -5.28 -2.87 2.14
CA ILE A 63 -3.84 -3.02 2.29
C ILE A 63 -3.28 -1.61 2.28
N GLY A 64 -2.79 -1.14 3.43
CA GLY A 64 -2.24 0.21 3.57
C GLY A 64 -0.75 0.25 3.35
N GLU A 65 -0.22 1.45 3.23
CA GLU A 65 1.23 1.68 3.11
C GLU A 65 1.85 0.92 1.95
N VAL A 66 1.19 0.94 0.81
CA VAL A 66 1.67 0.26 -0.39
C VAL A 66 2.43 1.25 -1.25
N LYS A 67 3.66 0.92 -1.60
CA LYS A 67 4.47 1.78 -2.46
C LYS A 67 3.83 1.90 -3.84
N PRO A 68 3.93 3.07 -4.48
CA PRO A 68 3.40 3.21 -5.85
C PRO A 68 4.02 2.18 -6.77
N GLY A 69 3.20 1.63 -7.64
CA GLY A 69 3.65 0.62 -8.60
C GLY A 69 2.52 -0.25 -9.07
N THR A 70 2.87 -1.29 -9.81
CA THR A 70 1.90 -2.23 -10.35
C THR A 70 2.06 -3.56 -9.66
N TYR A 71 0.93 -4.11 -9.22
CA TYR A 71 0.92 -5.30 -8.37
C TYR A 71 -0.02 -6.36 -8.91
N LYS A 72 0.21 -7.61 -8.46
CA LYS A 72 -0.71 -8.71 -8.66
C LYS A 72 -1.43 -8.93 -7.33
N LEU A 73 -2.74 -8.88 -7.38
CA LEU A 73 -3.58 -9.09 -6.21
C LEU A 73 -4.03 -10.54 -6.15
N VAL A 74 -3.89 -11.18 -5.00
CA VAL A 74 -4.31 -12.54 -4.79
C VAL A 74 -5.24 -12.59 -3.59
N ILE A 75 -6.39 -13.24 -3.76
CA ILE A 75 -7.34 -13.46 -2.67
C ILE A 75 -7.26 -14.93 -2.27
N GLU A 76 -6.96 -15.18 -1.00
CA GLU A 76 -6.90 -16.54 -0.48
C GLU A 76 -8.29 -16.96 -0.05
N ALA A 77 -8.86 -17.89 -0.79
CA ALA A 77 -10.21 -18.36 -0.56
C ALA A 77 -10.24 -19.55 0.40
N ILE A 78 -11.44 -19.78 0.96
CA ILE A 78 -11.71 -20.94 1.79
C ILE A 78 -12.44 -21.96 0.92
N ALA A 79 -11.99 -23.21 0.92
CA ALA A 79 -12.65 -24.24 0.15
C ALA A 79 -14.15 -24.27 0.47
N PRO A 80 -15.03 -24.49 -0.48
CA PRO A 80 -14.79 -24.91 -1.86
C PRO A 80 -14.49 -23.78 -2.83
N TYR A 81 -14.34 -22.55 -2.36
CA TYR A 81 -14.05 -21.43 -3.24
C TYR A 81 -12.60 -21.48 -3.70
N LYS A 82 -12.35 -20.96 -4.89
CA LYS A 82 -11.01 -20.94 -5.47
C LYS A 82 -10.35 -19.59 -5.26
N ASN A 83 -9.04 -19.61 -5.10
CA ASN A 83 -8.28 -18.36 -5.00
C ASN A 83 -8.49 -17.52 -6.25
N PHE A 84 -8.41 -16.21 -6.07
CA PHE A 84 -8.60 -15.26 -7.15
C PHE A 84 -7.31 -14.48 -7.36
N GLU A 85 -6.97 -14.21 -8.60
CA GLU A 85 -5.79 -13.42 -8.95
C GLU A 85 -6.16 -12.34 -9.95
N LYS A 86 -5.61 -11.15 -9.75
CA LYS A 86 -5.83 -10.03 -10.65
C LYS A 86 -4.51 -9.32 -10.86
N GLU A 87 -4.06 -9.23 -12.11
CA GLU A 87 -2.83 -8.52 -12.44
C GLU A 87 -3.12 -7.09 -12.82
N GLY A 88 -2.07 -6.26 -12.87
CA GLY A 88 -2.23 -4.90 -13.32
C GLY A 88 -2.91 -3.97 -12.32
N VAL A 89 -2.80 -4.27 -11.03
CA VAL A 89 -3.37 -3.38 -10.00
C VAL A 89 -2.38 -2.25 -9.76
N VAL A 90 -2.75 -1.04 -10.14
CA VAL A 90 -1.87 0.12 -10.08
C VAL A 90 -2.13 0.91 -8.81
N VAL A 91 -1.06 1.19 -8.08
CA VAL A 91 -1.12 2.00 -6.87
C VAL A 91 -0.43 3.32 -7.13
N ASN A 92 -1.12 4.42 -6.84
CA ASN A 92 -0.59 5.77 -7.01
C ASN A 92 -0.32 6.40 -5.65
N GLU A 93 0.53 7.43 -5.65
CA GLU A 93 0.87 8.11 -4.41
C GLU A 93 -0.36 8.71 -3.75
N LYS A 94 -0.49 8.51 -2.43
CA LYS A 94 -1.53 9.11 -1.60
C LYS A 94 -2.95 8.77 -2.05
N LYS A 95 -3.13 7.71 -2.81
CA LYS A 95 -4.46 7.35 -3.31
C LYS A 95 -4.81 5.92 -2.95
N ALA A 96 -6.10 5.69 -2.78
CA ALA A 96 -6.63 4.34 -2.58
C ALA A 96 -7.03 3.78 -3.93
N THR A 97 -6.58 2.57 -4.21
CA THR A 97 -6.99 1.85 -5.42
C THR A 97 -8.11 0.91 -5.03
N ASP A 98 -9.31 1.17 -5.55
CA ASP A 98 -10.48 0.35 -5.23
C ASP A 98 -10.63 -0.71 -6.32
N VAL A 99 -10.44 -1.97 -5.95
CA VAL A 99 -10.59 -3.06 -6.92
C VAL A 99 -12.03 -3.56 -7.02
N GLY A 100 -12.93 -2.94 -6.24
CA GLY A 100 -14.34 -3.27 -6.30
C GLY A 100 -14.68 -4.58 -5.60
N GLU A 101 -15.83 -5.14 -5.97
CA GLU A 101 -16.29 -6.39 -5.41
C GLU A 101 -15.77 -7.55 -6.24
N ILE A 102 -15.17 -8.53 -5.58
CA ILE A 102 -14.64 -9.72 -6.22
C ILE A 102 -15.54 -10.90 -5.87
N SER A 103 -16.16 -11.50 -6.88
CA SER A 103 -17.01 -12.67 -6.68
C SER A 103 -16.19 -13.93 -6.83
N LEU A 104 -16.03 -14.68 -5.75
CA LEU A 104 -15.24 -15.91 -5.78
C LEU A 104 -16.04 -17.05 -6.38
N GLN A 105 -15.34 -17.92 -7.10
CA GLN A 105 -15.95 -19.07 -7.77
C GLN A 105 -15.62 -20.34 -7.01
N GLN A 106 -16.51 -21.30 -7.13
CA GLN A 106 -16.29 -22.63 -6.57
C GLN A 106 -15.62 -23.56 -7.56
#